data_8be50660028ca2577b8f27ba37e6428e
#
_entry.id   8be50660028ca2577b8f27ba37e6428e
#
_cell.length_a   1.000
_cell.length_b   1.000
_cell.length_c   1.000
_cell.angle_alpha   90.00
_cell.angle_beta   90.00
_cell.angle_gamma   90.00
#
_symmetry.space_group_name_H-M   'P 1'
#
loop_
_entity.id
_entity.type
_entity.pdbx_description
1 polymer ?
#
loop_
_entity_poly.entity_id
_entity_poly.type
_entity_poly.pdbx_seq_one_letter_code
_entity_poly.pdbx_strand_id
1 'polypeptide(L)'
;MHWSLRNQRLHELNMIMIPNGPLEEKRADQRFSFFADAEVTLYDGTSVPTQLAELSSRGCYIGTLLPIPVGTDIHLHISDGIRTCELQGKVVYLHSSSGLGIFGMGVQLENMASQQRSVIDAWLRDLAAKRTAVPLNPA
;
A
#
# COMPACT_ATOMS: atom_id res chain seq x y z
N MET A 1 -3.61 -2.23 -8.53
CA MET A 1 -4.34 -2.61 -8.55
C MET A 1 -4.84 -2.82 -8.87
N HIS A 2 -4.05 -2.51 -8.38
CA HIS A 2 -4.75 -2.92 -8.46
C HIS A 2 -5.03 -2.75 -8.75
N TRP A 3 -4.54 -2.07 -8.42
CA TRP A 3 -5.19 -2.23 -8.44
C TRP A 3 -5.38 -1.89 -9.22
N SER A 4 -4.54 -1.78 -9.28
CA SER A 4 -5.12 -1.78 -9.69
C SER A 4 -5.34 -1.70 -10.56
N LEU A 5 -4.66 -1.27 -10.50
CA LEU A 5 -5.29 -1.37 -11.06
C LEU A 5 -5.79 -1.84 -11.57
N ARG A 6 -5.56 -1.84 -11.35
CA ARG A 6 -6.31 -2.38 -11.54
C ARG A 6 -6.82 -2.45 -11.66
N ASN A 7 -5.93 -2.52 -11.02
CA ASN A 7 -6.76 -2.91 -10.77
C ASN A 7 -7.08 -2.60 -11.25
N GLN A 8 -6.63 -2.15 -10.97
CA GLN A 8 -7.24 -2.07 -11.09
C GLN A 8 -7.81 -2.21 -11.70
N ARG A 9 -7.58 -2.14 -11.81
CA ARG A 9 -8.18 -2.41 -12.11
C ARG A 9 -8.84 -3.04 -12.02
N LEU A 10 -8.40 -3.18 -11.47
CA LEU A 10 -9.13 -3.76 -11.01
C LEU A 10 -9.49 -3.64 -10.98
N HIS A 11 -9.03 -3.47 -10.54
CA HIS A 11 -9.73 -3.65 -10.21
C HIS A 11 -10.09 -3.32 -10.86
N GLU A 12 -9.70 -2.93 -10.85
CA GLU A 12 -10.31 -2.82 -11.14
C GLU A 12 -10.93 -3.29 -11.44
N LEU A 13 -10.87 -3.49 -11.30
CA LEU A 13 -11.47 -3.96 -11.27
C LEU A 13 -12.01 -4.26 -11.05
N ASN A 14 -12.18 -4.25 -10.59
CA ASN A 14 -12.65 -4.45 -10.02
C ASN A 14 -13.01 -4.10 -9.89
N MET A 15 -13.14 -3.61 -9.65
CA MET A 15 -13.62 -3.15 -9.39
C MET A 15 -14.29 -2.76 -9.83
N ILE A 16 -14.60 -2.60 -10.06
CA ILE A 16 -15.28 -2.15 -10.29
C ILE A 16 -16.25 -2.06 -10.27
N MET A 17 -16.79 -1.96 -10.11
CA MET A 17 -17.69 -1.85 -9.96
C MET A 17 -18.59 -1.71 -9.44
N ILE A 18 -19.01 -1.42 -8.97
CA ILE A 18 -19.75 -1.36 -8.32
C ILE A 18 -20.12 -0.54 -7.64
N PRO A 19 -20.40 -0.14 -7.53
CA PRO A 19 -20.49 0.92 -7.18
C PRO A 19 -21.02 1.44 -6.13
N ASN A 20 -21.76 1.67 -5.69
CA ASN A 20 -22.32 2.27 -4.79
C ASN A 20 -22.10 1.91 -3.47
N GLY A 21 -22.68 1.15 -2.84
CA GLY A 21 -22.44 0.83 -1.50
C GLY A 21 -20.99 0.87 -1.24
N PRO A 22 -20.29 0.25 -2.07
CA PRO A 22 -18.87 0.20 -1.93
C PRO A 22 -18.20 1.53 -1.93
N LEU A 23 -18.87 2.53 -2.40
CA LEU A 23 -18.25 3.80 -2.47
C LEU A 23 -17.85 4.32 -1.13
N GLU A 24 -18.69 4.11 -0.15
CA GLU A 24 -18.41 4.59 1.15
C GLU A 24 -17.22 3.89 1.72
N GLU A 25 -17.18 2.61 1.57
CA GLU A 25 -16.08 1.87 2.06
C GLU A 25 -14.82 2.22 1.37
N LYS A 26 -14.91 2.50 0.10
CA LYS A 26 -13.74 2.87 -0.63
C LYS A 26 -13.16 4.14 -0.12
N ARG A 27 -14.00 5.05 0.30
CA ARG A 27 -13.49 6.28 0.81
C ARG A 27 -12.72 6.07 2.10
N ALA A 28 -13.23 5.20 2.97
CA ALA A 28 -12.57 4.92 4.22
C ALA A 28 -11.24 4.26 3.98
N ASP A 29 -11.12 3.48 2.89
CA ASP A 29 -9.89 2.81 2.58
C ASP A 29 -9.23 3.35 1.35
N GLN A 30 -9.40 4.62 1.08
CA GLN A 30 -8.85 5.21 -0.13
C GLN A 30 -7.35 5.03 -0.18
N ARG A 31 -6.86 4.66 -1.34
CA ARG A 31 -5.45 4.45 -1.55
C ARG A 31 -4.82 5.65 -2.20
N PHE A 32 -3.62 5.96 -1.77
CA PHE A 32 -2.89 7.08 -2.33
C PHE A 32 -1.56 6.58 -2.85
N SER A 33 -1.12 7.10 -3.98
CA SER A 33 0.23 6.84 -4.46
C SER A 33 1.20 7.41 -3.44
N PHE A 34 2.14 6.60 -3.02
CA PHE A 34 3.08 7.04 -2.01
C PHE A 34 4.36 6.23 -2.20
N PHE A 35 5.33 6.81 -2.85
CA PHE A 35 6.57 6.11 -3.11
C PHE A 35 7.53 6.36 -1.96
N ALA A 36 7.86 5.33 -1.26
CA ALA A 36 8.72 5.42 -0.10
C ALA A 36 9.53 4.14 0.01
N ASP A 37 10.63 4.21 0.72
CA ASP A 37 11.42 3.03 0.96
C ASP A 37 10.70 2.13 1.93
N ALA A 38 10.73 0.85 1.67
CA ALA A 38 10.11 -0.12 2.55
C ALA A 38 11.05 -1.31 2.67
N GLU A 39 11.21 -1.81 3.88
CA GLU A 39 12.00 -3.01 4.09
C GLU A 39 11.09 -4.04 4.74
N VAL A 40 11.05 -5.22 4.15
CA VAL A 40 10.24 -6.30 4.65
C VAL A 40 11.14 -7.30 5.35
N THR A 41 10.82 -7.67 6.57
CA THR A 41 11.58 -8.67 7.31
C THR A 41 10.67 -9.86 7.57
N LEU A 42 11.16 -11.04 7.25
CA LEU A 42 10.43 -12.27 7.44
C LEU A 42 10.76 -12.86 8.81
N TYR A 43 10.01 -13.89 9.19
CA TYR A 43 10.24 -14.51 10.48
C TYR A 43 11.62 -15.05 10.68
N ASP A 44 12.27 -15.52 9.65
CA ASP A 44 13.60 -16.08 9.78
C ASP A 44 14.66 -15.00 9.79
N GLY A 45 14.25 -13.74 9.80
CA GLY A 45 15.20 -12.63 9.84
C GLY A 45 15.65 -12.15 8.49
N THR A 46 15.20 -12.76 7.42
CA THR A 46 15.58 -12.32 6.07
C THR A 46 14.96 -10.96 5.80
N SER A 47 15.77 -10.02 5.36
CA SER A 47 15.30 -8.70 4.97
C SER A 47 15.27 -8.60 3.47
N VAL A 48 14.16 -8.09 2.95
CA VAL A 48 13.98 -7.95 1.51
C VAL A 48 13.73 -6.47 1.22
N PRO A 49 14.61 -5.81 0.48
CA PRO A 49 14.36 -4.42 0.12
C PRO A 49 13.22 -4.36 -0.87
N THR A 50 12.31 -3.44 -0.66
CA THR A 50 11.13 -3.30 -1.49
C THR A 50 10.81 -1.83 -1.64
N GLN A 51 9.80 -1.54 -2.43
CA GLN A 51 9.41 -0.16 -2.68
C GLN A 51 7.93 -0.04 -2.40
N LEU A 52 7.55 0.88 -1.54
CA LEU A 52 6.15 1.14 -1.30
C LEU A 52 5.60 1.93 -2.47
N ALA A 53 4.45 1.58 -2.96
CA ALA A 53 3.83 2.28 -4.08
C ALA A 53 2.51 2.94 -3.70
N GLU A 54 1.75 2.33 -2.80
CA GLU A 54 0.46 2.89 -2.38
C GLU A 54 0.24 2.68 -0.91
N LEU A 55 -0.46 3.60 -0.29
CA LEU A 55 -0.79 3.52 1.13
C LEU A 55 -2.27 3.83 1.35
N SER A 56 -2.89 3.10 2.24
CA SER A 56 -4.24 3.40 2.71
C SER A 56 -4.26 3.25 4.22
N SER A 57 -5.39 3.48 4.84
CA SER A 57 -5.45 3.46 6.29
C SER A 57 -5.23 2.06 6.87
N ARG A 58 -5.48 1.02 6.11
CA ARG A 58 -5.35 -0.34 6.62
C ARG A 58 -4.43 -1.23 5.83
N GLY A 59 -3.78 -0.70 4.82
CA GLY A 59 -2.93 -1.54 4.00
C GLY A 59 -2.02 -0.76 3.12
N CYS A 60 -1.19 -1.48 2.38
CA CYS A 60 -0.29 -0.86 1.43
C CYS A 60 0.00 -1.82 0.29
N TYR A 61 0.55 -1.27 -0.78
CA TYR A 61 0.93 -2.04 -1.94
C TYR A 61 2.43 -1.85 -2.16
N ILE A 62 3.14 -2.94 -2.29
CA ILE A 62 4.59 -2.95 -2.30
C ILE A 62 5.10 -3.66 -3.54
N GLY A 63 6.07 -3.06 -4.22
CA GLY A 63 6.74 -3.71 -5.32
C GLY A 63 7.98 -4.43 -4.83
N THR A 64 8.22 -5.64 -5.32
CA THR A 64 9.35 -6.43 -4.89
C THR A 64 9.84 -7.32 -6.02
N LEU A 65 11.11 -7.67 -5.98
CA LEU A 65 11.67 -8.62 -6.92
C LEU A 65 11.58 -10.05 -6.40
N LEU A 66 11.27 -10.20 -5.11
CA LEU A 66 11.19 -11.52 -4.52
C LEU A 66 9.76 -11.75 -4.05
N PRO A 67 9.05 -12.68 -4.65
CA PRO A 67 7.65 -12.88 -4.27
C PRO A 67 7.56 -13.53 -2.89
N ILE A 68 6.66 -13.00 -2.08
CA ILE A 68 6.42 -13.53 -0.75
C ILE A 68 5.01 -14.12 -0.76
N PRO A 69 4.84 -15.37 -0.35
CA PRO A 69 3.54 -16.02 -0.50
C PRO A 69 2.41 -15.34 0.26
N VAL A 70 1.24 -15.42 -0.31
CA VAL A 70 0.03 -14.91 0.34
C VAL A 70 -0.15 -15.65 1.67
N GLY A 71 -0.52 -14.92 2.68
CA GLY A 71 -0.69 -15.46 4.03
C GLY A 71 0.52 -15.29 4.91
N THR A 72 1.63 -14.81 4.37
CA THR A 72 2.85 -14.65 5.16
C THR A 72 2.75 -13.41 6.03
N ASP A 73 3.12 -13.57 7.30
CA ASP A 73 3.21 -12.43 8.20
C ASP A 73 4.58 -11.80 8.04
N ILE A 74 4.62 -10.49 7.98
CA ILE A 74 5.86 -9.76 7.75
C ILE A 74 5.97 -8.61 8.71
N HIS A 75 7.20 -8.17 8.92
CA HIS A 75 7.50 -6.94 9.63
C HIS A 75 7.89 -5.93 8.57
N LEU A 76 7.36 -4.73 8.65
CA LEU A 76 7.54 -3.74 7.61
C LEU A 76 8.10 -2.47 8.22
N HIS A 77 9.13 -1.93 7.59
CA HIS A 77 9.71 -0.65 8.00
C HIS A 77 9.58 0.30 6.82
N ILE A 78 8.81 1.37 6.99
CA ILE A 78 8.57 2.35 5.93
C ILE A 78 9.25 3.65 6.29
N SER A 79 9.91 4.27 5.32
CA SER A 79 10.54 5.56 5.54
C SER A 79 10.37 6.44 4.31
N ASP A 80 9.97 7.69 4.53
CA ASP A 80 9.91 8.65 3.45
C ASP A 80 11.07 9.64 3.53
N GLY A 81 12.06 9.34 4.37
CA GLY A 81 13.19 10.22 4.55
C GLY A 81 13.02 11.21 5.69
N ILE A 82 11.81 11.40 6.17
CA ILE A 82 11.52 12.31 7.27
C ILE A 82 10.91 11.55 8.42
N ARG A 83 9.91 10.74 8.14
CA ARG A 83 9.24 9.91 9.14
C ARG A 83 9.51 8.46 8.86
N THR A 84 9.54 7.66 9.90
CA THR A 84 9.62 6.21 9.74
C THR A 84 8.51 5.57 10.54
N CYS A 85 8.15 4.37 10.15
CA CYS A 85 7.12 3.63 10.86
C CYS A 85 7.37 2.14 10.75
N GLU A 86 7.31 1.45 11.87
CA GLU A 86 7.46 0.00 11.87
C GLU A 86 6.11 -0.60 12.09
N LEU A 87 5.77 -1.58 11.28
CA LEU A 87 4.43 -2.13 11.24
C LEU A 87 4.47 -3.64 11.11
N GLN A 88 3.37 -4.28 11.45
CA GLN A 88 3.19 -5.68 11.18
C GLN A 88 2.15 -5.80 10.09
N GLY A 89 2.32 -6.75 9.21
CA GLY A 89 1.36 -6.94 8.14
C GLY A 89 1.29 -8.38 7.69
N LYS A 90 0.34 -8.63 6.83
CA LYS A 90 0.15 -9.94 6.23
C LYS A 90 -0.03 -9.75 4.73
N VAL A 91 0.66 -10.56 3.96
CA VAL A 91 0.51 -10.51 2.50
C VAL A 91 -0.84 -11.10 2.16
N VAL A 92 -1.70 -10.32 1.54
CA VAL A 92 -3.06 -10.77 1.23
C VAL A 92 -3.28 -11.03 -0.24
N TYR A 93 -2.44 -10.51 -1.13
CA TYR A 93 -2.46 -10.92 -2.52
C TYR A 93 -1.11 -10.62 -3.17
N LEU A 94 -0.87 -11.27 -4.30
CA LEU A 94 0.39 -11.16 -5.00
C LEU A 94 0.10 -11.09 -6.49
N HIS A 95 0.65 -10.11 -7.16
CA HIS A 95 0.52 -9.96 -8.61
C HIS A 95 1.89 -10.08 -9.24
N SER A 96 1.93 -10.65 -10.43
CA SER A 96 3.15 -10.75 -11.18
C SER A 96 3.07 -9.84 -12.39
N SER A 97 4.08 -9.03 -12.60
CA SER A 97 4.14 -8.20 -13.77
C SER A 97 4.75 -9.02 -14.87
N SER A 98 3.96 -9.28 -15.87
CA SER A 98 4.35 -10.16 -16.93
C SER A 98 5.64 -9.75 -17.57
N GLY A 99 6.59 -10.61 -17.56
CA GLY A 99 7.83 -10.42 -18.29
C GLY A 99 8.85 -9.50 -17.66
N LEU A 100 8.57 -8.91 -16.52
CA LEU A 100 9.50 -7.98 -15.92
C LEU A 100 10.16 -8.48 -14.65
N GLY A 101 9.73 -9.60 -14.13
CA GLY A 101 10.33 -10.12 -12.90
C GLY A 101 10.00 -9.30 -11.66
N ILE A 102 8.98 -8.46 -11.74
CA ILE A 102 8.57 -7.64 -10.61
C ILE A 102 7.24 -8.14 -10.10
N PHE A 103 7.09 -8.16 -8.79
CA PHE A 103 5.86 -8.61 -8.17
C PHE A 103 5.28 -7.45 -7.34
N GLY A 104 3.96 -7.37 -7.30
CA GLY A 104 3.28 -6.43 -6.45
C GLY A 104 2.56 -7.18 -5.35
N MET A 105 2.71 -6.72 -4.12
CA MET A 105 2.09 -7.38 -2.97
C MET A 105 1.12 -6.44 -2.30
N GLY A 106 -0.09 -6.92 -2.05
CA GLY A 106 -1.01 -6.20 -1.19
C GLY A 106 -0.77 -6.68 0.22
N VAL A 107 -0.59 -5.75 1.15
CA VAL A 107 -0.30 -6.05 2.54
C VAL A 107 -1.36 -5.42 3.41
N GLN A 108 -1.95 -6.22 4.29
CA GLN A 108 -2.90 -5.72 5.26
C GLN A 108 -2.14 -5.42 6.53
N LEU A 109 -2.26 -4.20 7.04
CA LEU A 109 -1.58 -3.81 8.26
C LEU A 109 -2.35 -4.32 9.47
N GLU A 110 -1.63 -4.81 10.46
CA GLU A 110 -2.24 -5.46 11.61
C GLU A 110 -1.72 -4.92 12.92
N ASN A 111 -2.53 -5.00 13.95
CA ASN A 111 -2.12 -4.70 15.32
C ASN A 111 -1.42 -3.36 15.49
N MET A 112 -1.95 -2.33 14.86
CA MET A 112 -1.32 -1.03 14.93
C MET A 112 -1.55 -0.38 16.28
N ALA A 113 -0.45 0.01 16.92
CA ALA A 113 -0.51 0.80 18.15
C ALA A 113 -0.84 2.24 17.76
N SER A 114 -1.24 3.03 18.74
CA SER A 114 -1.66 4.40 18.46
C SER A 114 -0.54 5.23 17.83
N GLN A 115 0.71 4.97 18.19
CA GLN A 115 1.81 5.71 17.63
C GLN A 115 1.98 5.39 16.15
N GLN A 116 1.84 4.13 15.80
CA GLN A 116 1.91 3.74 14.39
C GLN A 116 0.75 4.33 13.62
N ARG A 117 -0.44 4.31 14.20
CA ARG A 117 -1.63 4.86 13.59
C ARG A 117 -1.44 6.36 13.33
N SER A 118 -0.79 7.06 14.26
CA SER A 118 -0.54 8.48 14.10
C SER A 118 0.35 8.78 12.89
N VAL A 119 1.36 7.97 12.67
CA VAL A 119 2.25 8.20 11.54
C VAL A 119 1.53 7.91 10.22
N ILE A 120 0.80 6.81 10.17
CA ILE A 120 0.05 6.47 8.96
C ILE A 120 -0.96 7.58 8.65
N ASP A 121 -1.67 8.04 9.66
CA ASP A 121 -2.68 9.09 9.46
C ASP A 121 -2.04 10.41 9.01
N ALA A 122 -0.85 10.71 9.52
CA ALA A 122 -0.14 11.92 9.10
C ALA A 122 0.26 11.84 7.63
N TRP A 123 0.76 10.69 7.19
CA TRP A 123 1.09 10.50 5.79
C TRP A 123 -0.16 10.63 4.92
N LEU A 124 -1.26 10.03 5.35
CA LEU A 124 -2.48 10.07 4.56
C LEU A 124 -3.04 11.48 4.46
N ARG A 125 -2.96 12.25 5.53
CA ARG A 125 -3.41 13.64 5.49
C ARG A 125 -2.57 14.46 4.51
N ASP A 126 -1.26 14.25 4.52
CA ASP A 126 -0.38 14.97 3.63
C ASP A 126 -0.65 14.59 2.17
N LEU A 127 -0.89 13.30 1.92
CA LEU A 127 -1.16 12.83 0.58
C LEU A 127 -2.51 13.34 0.08
N ALA A 128 -3.49 13.40 0.95
CA ALA A 128 -4.80 13.92 0.57
C ALA A 128 -4.71 15.41 0.25
N ALA A 129 -3.93 16.14 1.01
CA ALA A 129 -3.76 17.57 0.76
C ALA A 129 -3.08 17.81 -0.58
N LYS A 130 -2.08 17.02 -0.92
CA LYS A 130 -1.43 17.15 -2.19
C LYS A 130 -2.36 16.86 -3.33
N ARG A 131 -3.16 15.83 -3.19
CA ARG A 131 -4.09 15.45 -4.24
C ARG A 131 -5.10 16.56 -4.47
N THR A 132 -5.56 17.19 -3.42
CA THR A 132 -6.51 18.27 -3.53
C THR A 132 -5.89 19.48 -4.21
N ALA A 133 -4.64 19.72 -3.97
CA ALA A 133 -3.97 20.88 -4.54
C ALA A 133 -3.65 20.71 -6.02
N VAL A 134 -3.39 19.52 -6.45
CA VAL A 134 -3.00 19.27 -7.82
C VAL A 134 -3.94 19.84 -8.86
N PRO A 135 -5.20 19.67 -8.72
CA PRO A 135 -6.09 20.12 -9.74
C PRO A 135 -6.07 21.60 -9.97
N LEU A 136 -5.56 22.30 -9.02
CA LEU A 136 -5.61 23.72 -9.18
C LEU A 136 -4.62 24.18 -10.15
N ASN A 137 -3.83 23.29 -10.54
CA ASN A 137 -2.83 23.70 -11.34
C ASN A 137 -3.10 23.54 -12.66
N PRO A 138 -3.53 23.96 -13.32
CA PRO A 138 -3.89 23.78 -14.47
C PRO A 138 -3.22 24.08 -15.44
N ALA A 139 -3.07 24.09 -15.65
CA ALA A 139 -2.49 24.34 -16.65
C ALA A 139 -2.58 25.00 -17.12
#